data_66b7700a4012ceecec91b8179e092409
#
_entry.id   66b7700a4012ceecec91b8179e092409
#
_cell.length_a   1.000
_cell.length_b   1.000
_cell.length_c   1.000
_cell.angle_alpha   90.00
_cell.angle_beta   90.00
_cell.angle_gamma   90.00
#
_symmetry.space_group_name_H-M   'P 1'
#
loop_
_entity.id
_entity.type
_entity.pdbx_description
1 polymer ?
#
loop_
_entity_poly.entity_id
_entity_poly.type
_entity_poly.pdbx_seq_one_letter_code
_entity_poly.pdbx_strand_id
1 'polypeptide(L)'
;MARGKFITFEGIDGAGKTTHLGWFRERLEAKLAAAGGRSVVMTREPGGTPLGEQIREIVLHQKMDLETEALLMFALRRQHLAEVIEPALARGDWVLSDRFTDATFAYQGGGRGLPRDKLEALERWVQGGFQPDLTVLFDLPPAIANERRSAARNPDRFESESAAFFERTRAEYMRRAEEAPYRFAIIDSSQSIARIQKQLEELIATL
;
A
#
# COMPACT_ATOMS: atom_id res chain seq x y z
N MET A 1 -26.64 -5.10 -3.75
CA MET A 1 -25.97 -4.52 -2.57
C MET A 1 -25.02 -3.44 -3.03
N ALA A 2 -24.73 -2.43 -2.23
CA ALA A 2 -23.70 -1.44 -2.59
C ALA A 2 -22.32 -2.13 -2.60
N ARG A 3 -21.45 -1.77 -3.57
CA ARG A 3 -20.06 -2.22 -3.68
C ARG A 3 -19.31 -1.99 -2.35
N GLY A 4 -18.44 -2.90 -1.97
CA GLY A 4 -17.53 -2.69 -0.86
C GLY A 4 -16.53 -1.54 -1.11
N LYS A 5 -15.79 -1.13 -0.08
CA LYS A 5 -14.72 -0.12 -0.22
C LYS A 5 -13.34 -0.80 -0.28
N PHE A 6 -12.46 -0.22 -1.08
CA PHE A 6 -11.06 -0.61 -1.20
C PHE A 6 -10.16 0.41 -0.50
N ILE A 7 -9.45 -0.02 0.53
CA ILE A 7 -8.56 0.82 1.33
C ILE A 7 -7.14 0.27 1.22
N THR A 8 -6.18 1.15 0.94
CA THR A 8 -4.76 0.79 0.88
C THR A 8 -3.98 1.46 2.00
N PHE A 9 -2.92 0.79 2.45
CA PHE A 9 -1.99 1.27 3.48
C PHE A 9 -0.63 1.47 2.84
N GLU A 10 -0.17 2.71 2.80
CA GLU A 10 1.03 3.11 2.08
C GLU A 10 2.04 3.79 3.01
N GLY A 11 3.27 3.91 2.54
CA GLY A 11 4.39 4.51 3.27
C GLY A 11 5.66 3.68 3.13
N ILE A 12 6.80 4.27 3.44
CA ILE A 12 8.11 3.62 3.34
C ILE A 12 8.24 2.46 4.33
N ASP A 13 9.23 1.58 4.10
CA ASP A 13 9.53 0.49 5.04
C ASP A 13 10.00 1.06 6.38
N GLY A 14 9.50 0.48 7.48
CA GLY A 14 9.69 1.01 8.82
C GLY A 14 8.66 2.05 9.27
N ALA A 15 7.73 2.47 8.40
CA ALA A 15 6.68 3.43 8.77
C ALA A 15 5.62 2.88 9.75
N GLY A 16 5.65 1.59 10.10
CA GLY A 16 4.77 1.01 11.11
C GLY A 16 3.42 0.52 10.60
N LYS A 17 3.22 0.42 9.29
CA LYS A 17 1.97 -0.08 8.65
C LYS A 17 1.48 -1.39 9.27
N THR A 18 2.34 -2.41 9.32
CA THR A 18 2.00 -3.75 9.81
C THR A 18 1.48 -3.73 11.25
N THR A 19 2.04 -2.87 12.11
CA THR A 19 1.61 -2.71 13.51
C THR A 19 0.16 -2.24 13.61
N HIS A 20 -0.26 -1.36 12.69
CA HIS A 20 -1.57 -0.72 12.76
C HIS A 20 -2.63 -1.38 11.87
N LEU A 21 -2.21 -2.15 10.87
CA LEU A 21 -3.13 -2.77 9.91
C LEU A 21 -4.09 -3.78 10.57
N GLY A 22 -3.55 -4.65 11.45
CA GLY A 22 -4.37 -5.59 12.23
C GLY A 22 -5.37 -4.88 13.15
N TRP A 23 -4.90 -3.87 13.88
CA TRP A 23 -5.73 -3.06 14.76
C TRP A 23 -6.84 -2.32 13.98
N PHE A 24 -6.51 -1.71 12.83
CA PHE A 24 -7.48 -1.04 11.96
C PHE A 24 -8.55 -1.99 11.44
N ARG A 25 -8.13 -3.20 11.01
CA ARG A 25 -9.04 -4.25 10.60
C ARG A 25 -10.06 -4.59 11.68
N GLU A 26 -9.60 -4.89 12.91
CA GLU A 26 -10.48 -5.26 14.03
C GLU A 26 -11.52 -4.18 14.33
N ARG A 27 -11.10 -2.91 14.34
CA ARG A 27 -12.00 -1.76 14.56
C ARG A 27 -13.01 -1.59 13.43
N LEU A 28 -12.55 -1.75 12.19
CA LEU A 28 -13.42 -1.67 11.02
C LEU A 28 -14.44 -2.82 10.99
N GLU A 29 -14.01 -4.06 11.28
CA GLU A 29 -14.90 -5.22 11.38
C GLU A 29 -15.99 -5.01 12.44
N ALA A 30 -15.63 -4.49 13.61
CA ALA A 30 -16.59 -4.16 14.67
C ALA A 30 -17.62 -3.11 14.21
N LYS A 31 -17.17 -2.05 13.51
CA LYS A 31 -18.07 -1.03 12.93
C LYS A 31 -19.00 -1.63 11.88
N LEU A 32 -18.47 -2.43 10.97
CA LEU A 32 -19.25 -3.05 9.89
C LEU A 32 -20.26 -4.09 10.40
N ALA A 33 -19.89 -4.84 11.44
CA ALA A 33 -20.81 -5.79 12.10
C ALA A 33 -22.03 -5.06 12.68
N ALA A 34 -21.84 -3.89 13.30
CA ALA A 34 -22.93 -3.06 13.81
C ALA A 34 -23.80 -2.47 12.70
N ALA A 35 -23.27 -2.33 11.48
CA ALA A 35 -23.94 -1.71 10.33
C ALA A 35 -24.55 -2.72 9.33
N GLY A 36 -24.64 -4.03 9.66
CA GLY A 36 -25.27 -5.04 8.80
C GLY A 36 -24.33 -6.14 8.29
N GLY A 37 -23.12 -6.27 8.87
CA GLY A 37 -22.31 -7.49 8.75
C GLY A 37 -21.57 -7.68 7.44
N ARG A 38 -20.81 -6.69 6.96
CA ARG A 38 -19.91 -6.84 5.82
C ARG A 38 -18.57 -7.44 6.27
N SER A 39 -18.00 -8.32 5.43
CA SER A 39 -16.68 -8.91 5.68
C SER A 39 -15.54 -7.96 5.29
N VAL A 40 -14.38 -8.17 5.88
CA VAL A 40 -13.14 -7.46 5.55
C VAL A 40 -12.11 -8.46 5.04
N VAL A 41 -11.69 -8.30 3.80
CA VAL A 41 -10.63 -9.10 3.17
C VAL A 41 -9.31 -8.37 3.35
N MET A 42 -8.35 -9.03 4.00
CA MET A 42 -6.98 -8.55 4.11
C MET A 42 -6.12 -9.12 3.00
N THR A 43 -5.32 -8.25 2.37
CA THR A 43 -4.40 -8.66 1.30
C THR A 43 -3.16 -7.76 1.27
N ARG A 44 -2.25 -7.96 0.30
CA ARG A 44 -1.03 -7.17 0.18
C ARG A 44 -0.47 -7.17 -1.24
N GLU A 45 0.37 -6.19 -1.56
CA GLU A 45 1.22 -6.17 -2.75
C GLU A 45 2.70 -5.87 -2.39
N PRO A 46 3.66 -6.51 -3.08
CA PRO A 46 3.47 -7.61 -4.02
C PRO A 46 2.96 -8.86 -3.32
N GLY A 47 2.08 -9.65 -4.01
CA GLY A 47 1.52 -10.89 -3.47
C GLY A 47 0.00 -10.98 -3.62
N GLY A 48 -0.67 -11.56 -2.62
CA GLY A 48 -2.13 -11.61 -2.51
C GLY A 48 -2.83 -12.71 -3.31
N THR A 49 -2.13 -13.40 -4.21
CA THR A 49 -2.61 -14.57 -4.96
C THR A 49 -1.50 -15.63 -5.03
N PRO A 50 -1.80 -16.91 -5.31
CA PRO A 50 -0.75 -17.93 -5.45
C PRO A 50 0.33 -17.55 -6.46
N LEU A 51 -0.05 -17.02 -7.63
CA LEU A 51 0.89 -16.51 -8.63
C LEU A 51 1.63 -15.26 -8.12
N GLY A 52 0.90 -14.35 -7.47
CA GLY A 52 1.46 -13.13 -6.89
C GLY A 52 2.55 -13.42 -5.85
N GLU A 53 2.37 -14.43 -5.00
CA GLU A 53 3.39 -14.82 -4.03
C GLU A 53 4.65 -15.39 -4.70
N GLN A 54 4.53 -16.14 -5.80
CA GLN A 54 5.69 -16.60 -6.58
C GLN A 54 6.46 -15.43 -7.20
N ILE A 55 5.75 -14.47 -7.79
CA ILE A 55 6.35 -13.26 -8.36
C ILE A 55 6.97 -12.40 -7.24
N ARG A 56 6.34 -12.32 -6.06
CA ARG A 56 6.90 -11.64 -4.90
C ARG A 56 8.29 -12.16 -4.53
N GLU A 57 8.47 -13.48 -4.45
CA GLU A 57 9.76 -14.09 -4.16
C GLU A 57 10.83 -13.69 -5.19
N ILE A 58 10.46 -13.65 -6.47
CA ILE A 58 11.34 -13.19 -7.54
C ILE A 58 11.71 -11.72 -7.35
N VAL A 59 10.71 -10.85 -7.17
CA VAL A 59 10.91 -9.40 -7.09
C VAL A 59 11.69 -8.99 -5.85
N LEU A 60 11.50 -9.64 -4.72
CA LEU A 60 12.19 -9.30 -3.46
C LEU A 60 13.63 -9.80 -3.41
N HIS A 61 13.98 -10.88 -4.14
CA HIS A 61 15.27 -11.54 -3.96
C HIS A 61 16.15 -11.55 -5.22
N GLN A 62 15.60 -11.36 -6.42
CA GLN A 62 16.39 -11.37 -7.65
C GLN A 62 16.66 -9.96 -8.16
N LYS A 63 17.90 -9.72 -8.61
CA LYS A 63 18.26 -8.50 -9.34
C LYS A 63 17.66 -8.58 -10.75
N MET A 64 17.07 -7.47 -11.20
CA MET A 64 16.49 -7.37 -12.52
C MET A 64 16.56 -5.93 -13.02
N ASP A 65 16.32 -5.76 -14.31
CA ASP A 65 16.14 -4.45 -14.93
C ASP A 65 14.93 -3.73 -14.34
N LEU A 66 15.00 -2.39 -14.26
CA LEU A 66 13.97 -1.58 -13.60
C LEU A 66 12.62 -1.65 -14.31
N GLU A 67 12.60 -1.70 -15.63
CA GLU A 67 11.35 -1.84 -16.40
C GLU A 67 10.75 -3.23 -16.19
N THR A 68 11.59 -4.28 -16.16
CA THR A 68 11.16 -5.65 -15.83
C THR A 68 10.52 -5.71 -14.45
N GLU A 69 11.11 -5.04 -13.45
CA GLU A 69 10.55 -4.97 -12.09
C GLU A 69 9.16 -4.32 -12.09
N ALA A 70 9.02 -3.17 -12.77
CA ALA A 70 7.73 -2.49 -12.87
C ALA A 70 6.69 -3.34 -13.61
N LEU A 71 7.07 -4.01 -14.71
CA LEU A 71 6.18 -4.92 -15.44
C LEU A 71 5.70 -6.08 -14.56
N LEU A 72 6.57 -6.68 -13.76
CA LEU A 72 6.19 -7.74 -12.81
C LEU A 72 5.24 -7.21 -11.73
N MET A 73 5.48 -6.01 -11.19
CA MET A 73 4.58 -5.37 -10.22
C MET A 73 3.19 -5.15 -10.79
N PHE A 74 3.08 -4.72 -12.04
CA PHE A 74 1.77 -4.53 -12.67
C PHE A 74 1.13 -5.86 -13.12
N ALA A 75 1.91 -6.86 -13.52
CA ALA A 75 1.39 -8.19 -13.85
C ALA A 75 0.73 -8.86 -12.64
N LEU A 76 1.43 -8.87 -11.48
CA LEU A 76 0.85 -9.41 -10.25
C LEU A 76 -0.38 -8.63 -9.78
N ARG A 77 -0.38 -7.31 -9.96
CA ARG A 77 -1.53 -6.45 -9.63
C ARG A 77 -2.75 -6.77 -10.49
N ARG A 78 -2.59 -7.03 -11.81
CA ARG A 78 -3.72 -7.44 -12.65
C ARG A 78 -4.34 -8.74 -12.14
N GLN A 79 -3.50 -9.71 -11.78
CA GLN A 79 -3.96 -10.97 -11.20
C GLN A 79 -4.67 -10.76 -9.86
N HIS A 80 -4.10 -9.93 -8.99
CA HIS A 80 -4.65 -9.59 -7.68
C HIS A 80 -6.02 -8.89 -7.78
N LEU A 81 -6.16 -7.94 -8.71
CA LEU A 81 -7.44 -7.32 -9.01
C LEU A 81 -8.48 -8.35 -9.44
N ALA A 82 -8.13 -9.22 -10.39
CA ALA A 82 -9.07 -10.18 -10.97
C ALA A 82 -9.51 -11.29 -10.00
N GLU A 83 -8.61 -11.79 -9.15
CA GLU A 83 -8.90 -12.94 -8.30
C GLU A 83 -9.38 -12.57 -6.89
N VAL A 84 -8.96 -11.42 -6.36
CA VAL A 84 -9.20 -11.07 -4.95
C VAL A 84 -10.00 -9.77 -4.82
N ILE A 85 -9.47 -8.65 -5.35
CA ILE A 85 -10.02 -7.33 -5.02
C ILE A 85 -11.40 -7.13 -5.65
N GLU A 86 -11.50 -7.22 -6.98
CA GLU A 86 -12.75 -6.98 -7.70
C GLU A 86 -13.87 -7.94 -7.27
N PRO A 87 -13.63 -9.27 -7.11
CA PRO A 87 -14.65 -10.19 -6.62
C PRO A 87 -15.13 -9.90 -5.19
N ALA A 88 -14.22 -9.54 -4.28
CA ALA A 88 -14.58 -9.17 -2.91
C ALA A 88 -15.47 -7.92 -2.89
N LEU A 89 -15.06 -6.87 -3.60
CA LEU A 89 -15.82 -5.62 -3.69
C LEU A 89 -17.21 -5.84 -4.32
N ALA A 90 -17.29 -6.71 -5.33
CA ALA A 90 -18.58 -7.05 -5.99
C ALA A 90 -19.56 -7.75 -5.04
N ARG A 91 -19.07 -8.57 -4.11
CA ARG A 91 -19.87 -9.17 -3.04
C ARG A 91 -20.31 -8.18 -1.95
N GLY A 92 -19.75 -6.97 -1.95
CA GLY A 92 -19.96 -5.94 -0.93
C GLY A 92 -18.97 -6.03 0.24
N ASP A 93 -17.97 -6.92 0.18
CA ASP A 93 -16.90 -7.03 1.15
C ASP A 93 -15.97 -5.80 1.04
N TRP A 94 -15.38 -5.39 2.15
CA TRP A 94 -14.33 -4.39 2.14
C TRP A 94 -12.96 -5.05 1.96
N VAL A 95 -12.06 -4.36 1.27
CA VAL A 95 -10.70 -4.88 1.03
C VAL A 95 -9.69 -3.92 1.65
N LEU A 96 -8.78 -4.45 2.49
CA LEU A 96 -7.64 -3.75 3.03
C LEU A 96 -6.37 -4.33 2.42
N SER A 97 -5.60 -3.53 1.69
CA SER A 97 -4.33 -3.96 1.10
C SER A 97 -3.13 -3.24 1.74
N ASP A 98 -2.15 -4.01 2.20
CA ASP A 98 -0.82 -3.47 2.48
C ASP A 98 -0.12 -3.22 1.15
N ARG A 99 -0.04 -1.96 0.75
CA ARG A 99 0.41 -1.43 -0.53
C ARG A 99 -0.55 -1.72 -1.71
N PHE A 100 -0.42 -0.86 -2.71
CA PHE A 100 -1.04 -0.97 -4.03
C PHE A 100 -0.23 -0.13 -5.04
N THR A 101 -0.88 0.52 -5.98
CA THR A 101 -0.25 1.28 -7.06
C THR A 101 0.64 2.41 -6.57
N ASP A 102 0.25 3.13 -5.53
CA ASP A 102 1.03 4.26 -5.00
C ASP A 102 2.43 3.81 -4.56
N ALA A 103 2.58 2.56 -4.05
CA ALA A 103 3.89 1.98 -3.76
C ALA A 103 4.77 1.83 -5.02
N THR A 104 4.20 1.42 -6.16
CA THR A 104 4.97 1.27 -7.40
C THR A 104 5.46 2.63 -7.91
N PHE A 105 4.61 3.66 -7.87
CA PHE A 105 5.06 5.03 -8.18
C PHE A 105 6.15 5.51 -7.23
N ALA A 106 6.00 5.23 -5.93
CA ALA A 106 6.97 5.66 -4.93
C ALA A 106 8.32 4.94 -5.07
N TYR A 107 8.33 3.63 -5.20
CA TYR A 107 9.55 2.82 -5.18
C TYR A 107 10.22 2.75 -6.55
N GLN A 108 9.51 2.35 -7.62
CA GLN A 108 10.07 2.25 -8.96
C GLN A 108 10.20 3.63 -9.61
N GLY A 109 9.23 4.53 -9.40
CA GLY A 109 9.27 5.90 -9.89
C GLY A 109 10.22 6.77 -9.07
N GLY A 110 9.78 7.28 -7.93
CA GLY A 110 10.55 8.20 -7.09
C GLY A 110 11.89 7.64 -6.63
N GLY A 111 11.89 6.46 -6.04
CA GLY A 111 13.09 5.80 -5.49
C GLY A 111 14.12 5.46 -6.55
N ARG A 112 13.72 4.74 -7.62
CA ARG A 112 14.61 4.22 -8.66
C ARG A 112 14.66 5.04 -9.94
N GLY A 113 13.75 6.02 -10.10
CA GLY A 113 13.77 6.95 -11.22
C GLY A 113 13.17 6.42 -12.53
N LEU A 114 12.28 5.42 -12.46
CA LEU A 114 11.53 5.01 -13.65
C LEU A 114 10.65 6.18 -14.14
N PRO A 115 10.68 6.54 -15.43
CA PRO A 115 9.88 7.62 -15.97
C PRO A 115 8.38 7.45 -15.67
N ARG A 116 7.76 8.53 -15.20
CA ARG A 116 6.38 8.53 -14.73
C ARG A 116 5.37 8.14 -15.82
N ASP A 117 5.59 8.59 -17.04
CA ASP A 117 4.73 8.28 -18.20
C ASP A 117 4.63 6.77 -18.46
N LYS A 118 5.71 6.01 -18.22
CA LYS A 118 5.71 4.55 -18.31
C LYS A 118 4.82 3.92 -17.22
N LEU A 119 4.95 4.40 -15.98
CA LEU A 119 4.11 3.94 -14.87
C LEU A 119 2.64 4.26 -15.10
N GLU A 120 2.32 5.46 -15.56
CA GLU A 120 0.96 5.87 -15.89
C GLU A 120 0.37 5.06 -17.05
N ALA A 121 1.18 4.70 -18.06
CA ALA A 121 0.74 3.82 -19.13
C ALA A 121 0.36 2.43 -18.61
N LEU A 122 1.19 1.85 -17.74
CA LEU A 122 0.92 0.56 -17.09
C LEU A 122 -0.30 0.63 -16.17
N GLU A 123 -0.42 1.69 -15.37
CA GLU A 123 -1.57 1.91 -14.51
C GLU A 123 -2.88 1.96 -15.32
N ARG A 124 -2.93 2.76 -16.38
CA ARG A 124 -4.10 2.83 -17.27
C ARG A 124 -4.46 1.49 -17.89
N TRP A 125 -3.46 0.76 -18.37
CA TRP A 125 -3.69 -0.54 -19.00
C TRP A 125 -4.19 -1.60 -18.00
N VAL A 126 -3.54 -1.69 -16.84
CA VAL A 126 -3.80 -2.75 -15.85
C VAL A 126 -5.06 -2.49 -15.03
N GLN A 127 -5.30 -1.23 -14.66
CA GLN A 127 -6.34 -0.84 -13.70
C GLN A 127 -7.56 -0.17 -14.37
N GLY A 128 -7.42 0.37 -15.58
CA GLY A 128 -8.54 0.99 -16.30
C GLY A 128 -9.23 2.11 -15.52
N GLY A 129 -8.48 2.87 -14.72
CA GLY A 129 -9.01 3.93 -13.87
C GLY A 129 -9.48 3.47 -12.48
N PHE A 130 -9.38 2.17 -12.16
CA PHE A 130 -9.64 1.68 -10.80
C PHE A 130 -8.63 2.24 -9.82
N GLN A 131 -9.12 2.86 -8.74
CA GLN A 131 -8.31 3.47 -7.68
C GLN A 131 -8.87 3.04 -6.30
N PRO A 132 -8.06 3.10 -5.24
CA PRO A 132 -8.55 2.96 -3.88
C PRO A 132 -9.61 4.02 -3.55
N ASP A 133 -10.63 3.62 -2.79
CA ASP A 133 -11.59 4.56 -2.19
C ASP A 133 -10.92 5.42 -1.10
N LEU A 134 -9.90 4.85 -0.43
CA LEU A 134 -9.06 5.54 0.56
C LEU A 134 -7.64 4.95 0.54
N THR A 135 -6.64 5.84 0.57
CA THR A 135 -5.23 5.50 0.82
C THR A 135 -4.81 6.08 2.16
N VAL A 136 -4.44 5.23 3.10
CA VAL A 136 -3.89 5.62 4.40
C VAL A 136 -2.37 5.67 4.27
N LEU A 137 -1.82 6.88 4.16
CA LEU A 137 -0.38 7.09 4.02
C LEU A 137 0.27 7.31 5.39
N PHE A 138 1.08 6.35 5.82
CA PHE A 138 1.92 6.46 7.01
C PHE A 138 3.17 7.26 6.67
N ASP A 139 3.13 8.57 6.91
CA ASP A 139 4.26 9.44 6.66
C ASP A 139 5.28 9.37 7.80
N LEU A 140 6.52 9.06 7.45
CA LEU A 140 7.63 8.96 8.41
C LEU A 140 8.91 9.50 7.77
N PRO A 141 9.67 10.38 8.47
CA PRO A 141 11.00 10.77 8.03
C PRO A 141 11.91 9.54 7.86
N PRO A 142 12.65 9.43 6.73
CA PRO A 142 13.50 8.27 6.44
C PRO A 142 14.56 7.96 7.49
N ALA A 143 15.07 8.97 8.20
CA ALA A 143 16.01 8.77 9.30
C ALA A 143 15.40 7.91 10.42
N ILE A 144 14.18 8.22 10.85
CA ILE A 144 13.46 7.44 11.89
C ILE A 144 13.10 6.04 11.35
N ALA A 145 12.68 5.97 10.08
CA ALA A 145 12.39 4.68 9.46
C ALA A 145 13.63 3.77 9.42
N ASN A 146 14.80 4.32 9.14
CA ASN A 146 16.07 3.59 9.14
C ASN A 146 16.43 3.04 10.51
N GLU A 147 16.27 3.82 11.58
CA GLU A 147 16.47 3.36 12.96
C GLU A 147 15.57 2.16 13.29
N ARG A 148 14.30 2.20 12.87
CA ARG A 148 13.34 1.12 13.09
C ARG A 148 13.68 -0.14 12.30
N ARG A 149 14.15 0.00 11.04
CA ARG A 149 14.53 -1.14 10.17
C ARG A 149 15.82 -1.81 10.63
N SER A 150 16.81 -1.03 11.10
CA SER A 150 18.10 -1.58 11.54
C SER A 150 17.97 -2.59 12.69
N ALA A 151 16.84 -2.58 13.40
CA ALA A 151 16.48 -3.57 14.41
C ALA A 151 15.92 -4.88 13.81
N ALA A 152 15.57 -4.90 12.51
CA ALA A 152 15.03 -6.09 11.84
C ALA A 152 16.17 -6.99 11.31
N ARG A 153 15.94 -8.32 11.30
CA ARG A 153 16.90 -9.30 10.79
C ARG A 153 16.59 -9.63 9.33
N ASN A 154 17.64 -9.76 8.50
CA ASN A 154 17.57 -10.14 7.07
C ASN A 154 16.72 -9.19 6.21
N PRO A 155 17.23 -7.97 5.91
CA PRO A 155 16.53 -7.03 5.05
C PRO A 155 16.41 -7.58 3.63
N ASP A 156 15.28 -7.35 2.99
CA ASP A 156 15.10 -7.62 1.57
C ASP A 156 15.85 -6.59 0.69
N ARG A 157 15.75 -6.75 -0.63
CA ARG A 157 16.46 -5.91 -1.60
C ARG A 157 16.04 -4.43 -1.53
N PHE A 158 14.79 -4.12 -1.18
CA PHE A 158 14.30 -2.76 -1.06
C PHE A 158 14.70 -2.15 0.29
N GLU A 159 14.62 -2.93 1.36
CA GLU A 159 15.03 -2.48 2.69
C GLU A 159 16.52 -2.14 2.79
N SER A 160 17.33 -2.72 1.89
CA SER A 160 18.78 -2.48 1.79
C SER A 160 19.16 -1.22 0.99
N GLU A 161 18.18 -0.48 0.46
CA GLU A 161 18.42 0.73 -0.34
C GLU A 161 18.95 1.91 0.50
N SER A 162 19.55 2.89 -0.18
CA SER A 162 20.17 4.07 0.45
C SER A 162 19.16 5.02 1.09
N ALA A 163 19.63 5.86 2.02
CA ALA A 163 18.80 6.92 2.59
C ALA A 163 18.22 7.86 1.52
N ALA A 164 19.01 8.22 0.49
CA ALA A 164 18.54 9.03 -0.62
C ALA A 164 17.43 8.38 -1.45
N PHE A 165 17.41 7.05 -1.55
CA PHE A 165 16.32 6.31 -2.16
C PHE A 165 15.02 6.50 -1.35
N PHE A 166 15.06 6.35 -0.04
CA PHE A 166 13.88 6.51 0.81
C PHE A 166 13.38 7.95 0.89
N GLU A 167 14.28 8.94 0.79
CA GLU A 167 13.87 10.37 0.68
C GLU A 167 13.05 10.60 -0.61
N ARG A 168 13.52 10.10 -1.74
CA ARG A 168 12.79 10.22 -3.01
C ARG A 168 11.48 9.42 -3.00
N THR A 169 11.49 8.23 -2.41
CA THR A 169 10.30 7.39 -2.27
C THR A 169 9.22 8.09 -1.44
N ARG A 170 9.59 8.68 -0.31
CA ARG A 170 8.68 9.47 0.53
C ARG A 170 8.15 10.70 -0.22
N ALA A 171 9.03 11.44 -0.90
CA ALA A 171 8.63 12.61 -1.67
C ALA A 171 7.60 12.25 -2.76
N GLU A 172 7.76 11.11 -3.41
CA GLU A 172 6.79 10.65 -4.41
C GLU A 172 5.44 10.26 -3.80
N TYR A 173 5.40 9.61 -2.63
CA TYR A 173 4.16 9.38 -1.90
C TYR A 173 3.43 10.68 -1.57
N MET A 174 4.17 11.70 -1.07
CA MET A 174 3.59 13.02 -0.76
C MET A 174 3.04 13.68 -2.02
N ARG A 175 3.79 13.64 -3.14
CA ARG A 175 3.33 14.17 -4.43
C ARG A 175 2.03 13.49 -4.89
N ARG A 176 1.92 12.15 -4.77
CA ARG A 176 0.69 11.39 -5.09
C ARG A 176 -0.48 11.83 -4.20
N ALA A 177 -0.22 12.09 -2.93
CA ALA A 177 -1.23 12.58 -2.00
C ALA A 177 -1.70 14.01 -2.35
N GLU A 178 -0.80 14.88 -2.77
CA GLU A 178 -1.12 16.24 -3.24
C GLU A 178 -1.96 16.24 -4.53
N GLU A 179 -1.70 15.30 -5.44
CA GLU A 179 -2.47 15.15 -6.70
C GLU A 179 -3.86 14.58 -6.50
N ALA A 180 -4.08 13.78 -5.47
CA ALA A 180 -5.36 13.12 -5.20
C ALA A 180 -5.80 13.25 -3.73
N PRO A 181 -5.88 14.49 -3.17
CA PRO A 181 -6.13 14.70 -1.75
C PRO A 181 -7.48 14.13 -1.28
N TYR A 182 -8.42 13.96 -2.18
CA TYR A 182 -9.74 13.41 -1.89
C TYR A 182 -9.74 11.93 -1.47
N ARG A 183 -8.68 11.19 -1.79
CA ARG A 183 -8.54 9.77 -1.44
C ARG A 183 -7.41 9.47 -0.47
N PHE A 184 -6.58 10.44 -0.09
CA PHE A 184 -5.49 10.25 0.84
C PHE A 184 -5.82 10.76 2.25
N ALA A 185 -5.53 9.92 3.25
CA ALA A 185 -5.43 10.31 4.65
C ALA A 185 -3.98 10.13 5.10
N ILE A 186 -3.32 11.22 5.45
CA ILE A 186 -1.92 11.21 5.87
C ILE A 186 -1.89 11.07 7.39
N ILE A 187 -1.18 10.05 7.88
CA ILE A 187 -0.98 9.73 9.29
C ILE A 187 0.48 10.07 9.66
N ASP A 188 0.66 10.96 10.64
CA ASP A 188 2.00 11.22 11.19
C ASP A 188 2.49 10.01 11.98
N SER A 189 3.30 9.19 11.33
CA SER A 189 3.82 7.94 11.88
C SER A 189 5.04 8.11 12.81
N SER A 190 5.47 9.35 13.04
CA SER A 190 6.49 9.67 14.06
C SER A 190 5.92 9.66 15.48
N GLN A 191 4.61 9.71 15.63
CA GLN A 191 3.90 9.76 16.88
C GLN A 191 3.90 8.40 17.62
N SER A 192 3.46 8.41 18.88
CA SER A 192 3.27 7.17 19.63
C SER A 192 2.14 6.31 19.05
N ILE A 193 2.21 5.00 19.29
CA ILE A 193 1.18 4.03 18.84
C ILE A 193 -0.22 4.52 19.21
N ALA A 194 -0.42 4.98 20.45
CA ALA A 194 -1.72 5.45 20.92
C ALA A 194 -2.23 6.69 20.14
N ARG A 195 -1.34 7.61 19.78
CA ARG A 195 -1.72 8.79 18.97
C ARG A 195 -2.05 8.41 17.52
N ILE A 196 -1.29 7.49 16.94
CA ILE A 196 -1.57 6.97 15.61
C ILE A 196 -2.93 6.25 15.58
N GLN A 197 -3.18 5.39 16.57
CA GLN A 197 -4.46 4.69 16.70
C GLN A 197 -5.63 5.67 16.84
N LYS A 198 -5.46 6.77 17.56
CA LYS A 198 -6.48 7.81 17.67
C LYS A 198 -6.79 8.45 16.31
N GLN A 199 -5.78 8.82 15.51
CA GLN A 199 -5.97 9.34 14.15
C GLN A 199 -6.71 8.32 13.26
N LEU A 200 -6.33 7.04 13.35
CA LEU A 200 -6.99 5.96 12.62
C LEU A 200 -8.45 5.73 13.06
N GLU A 201 -8.75 5.88 14.35
CA GLU A 201 -10.12 5.76 14.88
C GLU A 201 -11.01 6.90 14.38
N GLU A 202 -10.49 8.14 14.38
CA GLU A 202 -11.17 9.30 13.78
C GLU A 202 -11.44 9.05 12.28
N LEU A 203 -10.47 8.48 11.55
CA LEU A 203 -10.66 8.10 10.15
C LEU A 203 -11.72 7.02 9.96
N ILE A 204 -11.69 5.94 10.77
CA ILE A 204 -12.69 4.88 10.73
C ILE A 204 -14.09 5.44 11.00
N ALA A 205 -14.23 6.43 11.89
CA ALA A 205 -15.54 7.04 12.19
C ALA A 205 -16.18 7.67 10.93
N THR A 206 -15.39 8.17 9.97
CA THR A 206 -15.88 8.79 8.73
C THR A 206 -16.28 7.79 7.64
N LEU A 207 -15.84 6.53 7.72
CA LEU A 207 -16.11 5.47 6.75
C LEU A 207 -17.51 4.89 6.87
#